data_2a0cdc600bdc12cbe223e59e21f84931
#
_entry.id   2a0cdc600bdc12cbe223e59e21f84931
#
_cell.length_a   1.000
_cell.length_b   1.000
_cell.length_c   1.000
_cell.angle_alpha   90.00
_cell.angle_beta   90.00
_cell.angle_gamma   90.00
#
_symmetry.space_group_name_H-M   'P 1'
#
loop_
_entity.id
_entity.type
_entity.pdbx_description
1 polymer ?
#
loop_
_entity_poly.entity_id
_entity_poly.type
_entity_poly.pdbx_seq_one_letter_code
_entity_poly.pdbx_strand_id
1 'polypeptide(L)'
;MITSLNNGRIRHAIQLKEKSRTRNEEGLFVAEGFKMFEEAPLSKIREIYCREDVWQRMEESYRKAPPDKLSGIYEKLMTCQKQGTVVEIVAEEVFRKLSDTQTPQGIFFLMEKMTYDLSDLLRGAGERKAIVPYS
;
A
#
# COMPACT_ATOMS: atom_id res chain seq x y z
N MET A 1 2.70 -5.17 -17.02
CA MET A 1 3.29 -5.82 -15.83
C MET A 1 4.76 -5.52 -15.73
N ILE A 2 5.25 -5.26 -14.51
CA ILE A 2 6.66 -4.96 -14.30
C ILE A 2 7.42 -6.28 -14.07
N THR A 3 8.41 -6.55 -14.92
CA THR A 3 9.19 -7.78 -14.87
C THR A 3 10.68 -7.56 -14.57
N SER A 4 11.11 -6.31 -14.47
CA SER A 4 12.52 -5.99 -14.29
C SER A 4 12.78 -5.21 -13.00
N LEU A 5 13.83 -5.59 -12.30
CA LEU A 5 14.31 -4.85 -11.13
C LEU A 5 14.94 -3.51 -11.51
N ASN A 6 15.20 -3.30 -12.78
CA ASN A 6 15.75 -2.02 -13.27
C ASN A 6 14.68 -0.96 -13.49
N ASN A 7 13.41 -1.32 -13.32
CA ASN A 7 12.32 -0.35 -13.42
C ASN A 7 12.50 0.74 -12.36
N GLY A 8 12.35 2.00 -12.76
CA GLY A 8 12.57 3.13 -11.86
C GLY A 8 11.66 3.14 -10.64
N ARG A 9 10.40 2.76 -10.80
CA ARG A 9 9.47 2.68 -9.66
C ARG A 9 9.88 1.61 -8.67
N ILE A 10 10.33 0.47 -9.18
CA ILE A 10 10.75 -0.63 -8.32
C ILE A 10 12.00 -0.24 -7.54
N ARG A 11 12.96 0.39 -8.21
CA ARG A 11 14.18 0.85 -7.55
C ARG A 11 13.87 1.86 -6.45
N HIS A 12 12.95 2.76 -6.70
CA HIS A 12 12.52 3.76 -5.74
C HIS A 12 11.82 3.10 -4.54
N ALA A 13 10.93 2.15 -4.81
CA ALA A 13 10.23 1.43 -3.75
C ALA A 13 11.19 0.65 -2.86
N ILE A 14 12.20 0.01 -3.46
CA ILE A 14 13.23 -0.71 -2.70
C ILE A 14 14.03 0.26 -1.84
N GLN A 15 14.37 1.42 -2.36
CA GLN A 15 15.07 2.45 -1.62
C GLN A 15 14.27 2.90 -0.39
N LEU A 16 12.97 3.11 -0.57
CA LEU A 16 12.09 3.48 0.53
C LEU A 16 11.99 2.37 1.57
N LYS A 17 11.98 1.12 1.11
CA LYS A 17 11.96 -0.02 2.03
C LYS A 17 13.24 -0.08 2.86
N GLU A 18 14.39 0.11 2.24
CA GLU A 18 15.68 -0.12 2.89
C GLU A 18 16.22 1.08 3.65
N LYS A 19 15.86 2.30 3.28
CA LYS A 19 16.47 3.50 3.85
C LYS A 19 15.46 4.39 4.55
N SER A 20 15.59 4.46 5.88
CA SER A 20 14.71 5.32 6.67
C SER A 20 14.89 6.80 6.31
N ARG A 21 16.10 7.19 5.90
CA ARG A 21 16.33 8.56 5.47
C ARG A 21 15.47 8.94 4.27
N THR A 22 15.41 8.07 3.27
CA THR A 22 14.60 8.30 2.08
C THR A 22 13.12 8.40 2.46
N ARG A 23 12.65 7.51 3.34
CA ARG A 23 11.27 7.56 3.83
C ARG A 23 10.96 8.89 4.51
N ASN A 24 11.87 9.35 5.35
CA ASN A 24 11.67 10.61 6.07
C ASN A 24 11.69 11.81 5.15
N GLU A 25 12.60 11.84 4.19
CA GLU A 25 12.69 12.93 3.23
C GLU A 25 11.46 13.03 2.36
N GLU A 26 10.88 11.93 1.98
CA GLU A 26 9.71 11.91 1.10
C GLU A 26 8.39 11.88 1.84
N GLY A 27 8.42 11.71 3.14
CA GLY A 27 7.19 11.63 3.93
C GLY A 27 6.37 10.39 3.65
N LEU A 28 7.05 9.28 3.30
CA LEU A 28 6.39 8.03 2.95
C LEU A 28 6.84 6.91 3.87
N PHE A 29 6.02 5.87 3.96
CA PHE A 29 6.46 4.62 4.55
C PHE A 29 5.91 3.46 3.73
N VAL A 30 6.48 2.28 3.95
CA VAL A 30 6.10 1.08 3.24
C VAL A 30 5.25 0.18 4.13
N ALA A 31 4.31 -0.51 3.53
CA ALA A 31 3.47 -1.47 4.22
C ALA A 31 3.18 -2.63 3.29
N GLU A 32 2.85 -3.78 3.85
CA GLU A 32 2.43 -4.91 3.02
C GLU A 32 1.41 -5.79 3.75
N GLY A 33 0.69 -6.57 2.96
CA GLY A 33 -0.31 -7.48 3.46
C GLY A 33 -1.73 -6.94 3.32
N PHE A 34 -2.67 -7.87 3.29
CA PHE A 34 -4.08 -7.53 3.07
C PHE A 34 -4.66 -6.72 4.21
N LYS A 35 -4.36 -7.10 5.45
CA LYS A 35 -4.89 -6.40 6.60
C LYS A 35 -4.46 -4.95 6.64
N MET A 36 -3.16 -4.71 6.43
CA MET A 36 -2.63 -3.35 6.38
C MET A 36 -3.30 -2.56 5.27
N PHE A 37 -3.51 -3.18 4.12
CA PHE A 37 -4.14 -2.52 2.99
C PHE A 37 -5.60 -2.18 3.28
N GLU A 38 -6.33 -3.10 3.91
CA GLU A 38 -7.73 -2.86 4.27
C GLU A 38 -7.88 -1.70 5.26
N GLU A 39 -6.94 -1.57 6.18
CA GLU A 39 -6.98 -0.53 7.21
C GLU A 39 -6.44 0.81 6.75
N ALA A 40 -5.69 0.84 5.66
CA ALA A 40 -5.05 2.06 5.18
C ALA A 40 -6.08 3.05 4.63
N PRO A 41 -6.01 4.34 5.03
CA PRO A 41 -6.91 5.36 4.48
C PRO A 41 -6.64 5.57 3.00
N LEU A 42 -7.70 5.57 2.20
CA LEU A 42 -7.59 5.74 0.75
C LEU A 42 -6.81 7.00 0.36
N SER A 43 -7.02 8.09 1.09
CA SER A 43 -6.37 9.37 0.77
C SER A 43 -4.86 9.36 0.99
N LYS A 44 -4.36 8.38 1.73
CA LYS A 44 -2.93 8.32 2.06
C LYS A 44 -2.15 7.33 1.20
N ILE A 45 -2.82 6.44 0.50
CA ILE A 45 -2.15 5.44 -0.34
C ILE A 45 -1.67 6.10 -1.63
N ARG A 46 -0.37 5.94 -1.93
CA ARG A 46 0.25 6.60 -3.08
C ARG A 46 0.57 5.65 -4.22
N GLU A 47 1.10 4.47 -3.91
CA GLU A 47 1.48 3.48 -4.93
C GLU A 47 1.23 2.09 -4.38
N ILE A 48 0.74 1.21 -5.24
CA ILE A 48 0.44 -0.16 -4.86
C ILE A 48 1.10 -1.10 -5.87
N TYR A 49 1.76 -2.13 -5.34
CA TYR A 49 2.41 -3.17 -6.14
C TYR A 49 1.81 -4.51 -5.76
N CYS A 50 1.22 -5.18 -6.74
CA CYS A 50 0.53 -6.43 -6.53
C CYS A 50 1.19 -7.54 -7.34
N ARG A 51 1.47 -8.67 -6.70
CA ARG A 51 2.06 -9.82 -7.39
C ARG A 51 1.03 -10.40 -8.36
N GLU A 52 1.52 -10.81 -9.51
CA GLU A 52 0.67 -11.25 -10.63
C GLU A 52 -0.34 -12.34 -10.25
N ASP A 53 0.09 -13.36 -9.54
CA ASP A 53 -0.79 -14.47 -9.17
C ASP A 53 -1.90 -14.02 -8.21
N VAL A 54 -1.59 -13.09 -7.32
CA VAL A 54 -2.58 -12.54 -6.38
C VAL A 54 -3.58 -11.68 -7.12
N TRP A 55 -3.12 -10.89 -8.08
CA TRP A 55 -4.02 -10.08 -8.91
C TRP A 55 -5.02 -10.96 -9.64
N GLN A 56 -4.54 -12.05 -10.24
CA GLN A 56 -5.41 -12.99 -10.95
C GLN A 56 -6.44 -13.61 -10.03
N ARG A 57 -6.05 -14.03 -8.84
CA ARG A 57 -6.97 -14.60 -7.86
C ARG A 57 -8.02 -13.58 -7.41
N MET A 58 -7.62 -12.33 -7.26
CA MET A 58 -8.56 -11.28 -6.88
C MET A 58 -9.59 -11.02 -7.97
N GLU A 59 -9.14 -10.98 -9.22
CA GLU A 59 -10.06 -10.82 -10.35
C GLU A 59 -11.08 -11.95 -10.42
N GLU A 60 -10.62 -13.18 -10.25
CA GLU A 60 -11.50 -14.34 -10.25
C GLU A 60 -12.50 -14.29 -9.11
N SER A 61 -12.03 -13.93 -7.92
CA SER A 61 -12.86 -13.81 -6.74
C SER A 61 -13.94 -12.74 -6.91
N TYR A 62 -13.56 -11.64 -7.55
CA TYR A 62 -14.50 -10.53 -7.79
C TYR A 62 -15.64 -10.92 -8.74
N ARG A 63 -15.37 -11.84 -9.65
CA ARG A 63 -16.38 -12.30 -10.61
C ARG A 63 -17.33 -13.35 -10.02
N LYS A 64 -16.98 -13.93 -8.90
CA LYS A 64 -17.77 -14.97 -8.25
C LYS A 64 -18.77 -14.37 -7.27
N ALA A 65 -19.82 -15.12 -6.99
CA ALA A 65 -20.79 -14.80 -5.97
C ALA A 65 -20.91 -16.01 -5.05
N PRO A 66 -20.96 -15.83 -3.73
CA PRO A 66 -20.93 -14.53 -3.01
C PRO A 66 -19.54 -13.93 -2.96
N PRO A 67 -19.43 -12.62 -2.71
CA PRO A 67 -18.13 -11.97 -2.58
C PRO A 67 -17.39 -12.48 -1.34
N ASP A 68 -16.07 -12.50 -1.43
CA ASP A 68 -15.23 -12.92 -0.31
C ASP A 68 -14.22 -11.82 0.04
N LYS A 69 -13.24 -12.15 0.89
CA LYS A 69 -12.25 -11.17 1.32
C LYS A 69 -11.42 -10.63 0.15
N LEU A 70 -11.05 -11.49 -0.78
CA LEU A 70 -10.23 -11.08 -1.93
C LEU A 70 -11.00 -10.12 -2.84
N SER A 71 -12.31 -10.32 -2.99
CA SER A 71 -13.10 -9.40 -3.81
C SER A 71 -13.17 -8.01 -3.17
N GLY A 72 -13.20 -7.94 -1.84
CA GLY A 72 -13.15 -6.67 -1.13
C GLY A 72 -11.84 -5.93 -1.32
N ILE A 73 -10.73 -6.67 -1.30
CA ILE A 73 -9.39 -6.11 -1.57
C ILE A 73 -9.35 -5.57 -3.00
N TYR A 74 -9.88 -6.34 -3.95
CA TYR A 74 -9.91 -5.94 -5.35
C TYR A 74 -10.71 -4.65 -5.55
N GLU A 75 -11.87 -4.54 -4.90
CA GLU A 75 -12.69 -3.32 -4.96
C GLU A 75 -11.90 -2.11 -4.47
N LYS A 76 -11.18 -2.25 -3.38
CA LYS A 76 -10.37 -1.16 -2.84
C LYS A 76 -9.26 -0.78 -3.82
N LEU A 77 -8.61 -1.76 -4.44
CA LEU A 77 -7.60 -1.50 -5.47
C LEU A 77 -8.19 -0.71 -6.63
N MET A 78 -9.36 -1.07 -7.08
CA MET A 78 -10.02 -0.37 -8.18
C MET A 78 -10.40 1.06 -7.77
N THR A 79 -10.84 1.25 -6.53
CA THR A 79 -11.14 2.58 -6.01
C THR A 79 -9.88 3.45 -5.97
N CYS A 80 -8.77 2.88 -5.51
CA CYS A 80 -7.48 3.57 -5.51
C CYS A 80 -7.08 4.01 -6.91
N GLN A 81 -7.22 3.11 -7.87
CA GLN A 81 -6.86 3.39 -9.25
C GLN A 81 -7.71 4.52 -9.83
N LYS A 82 -8.99 4.54 -9.52
CA LYS A 82 -9.90 5.58 -9.98
C LYS A 82 -9.54 6.95 -9.44
N GLN A 83 -9.02 7.01 -8.24
CA GLN A 83 -8.63 8.29 -7.63
C GLN A 83 -7.21 8.73 -7.99
N GLY A 84 -6.53 8.00 -8.86
CA GLY A 84 -5.22 8.37 -9.37
C GLY A 84 -4.03 7.72 -8.69
N THR A 85 -4.27 6.81 -7.75
CA THR A 85 -3.19 6.04 -7.13
C THR A 85 -2.56 5.12 -8.18
N VAL A 86 -1.25 5.03 -8.16
CA VAL A 86 -0.51 4.13 -9.07
C VAL A 86 -0.74 2.70 -8.61
N VAL A 87 -1.21 1.85 -9.52
CA VAL A 87 -1.40 0.42 -9.25
C VAL A 87 -0.63 -0.36 -10.31
N GLU A 88 0.38 -1.12 -9.87
CA GLU A 88 1.24 -1.88 -10.77
C GLU A 88 1.19 -3.36 -10.42
N ILE A 89 1.09 -4.19 -11.45
CA ILE A 89 1.20 -5.64 -11.31
C ILE A 89 2.66 -6.01 -11.54
N VAL A 90 3.22 -6.82 -10.67
CA VAL A 90 4.64 -7.17 -10.74
C VAL A 90 4.84 -8.67 -10.79
N ALA A 91 5.91 -9.09 -11.45
CA ALA A 91 6.31 -10.49 -11.49
C ALA A 91 6.79 -10.95 -10.11
N GLU A 92 6.73 -12.25 -9.87
CA GLU A 92 7.11 -12.83 -8.58
C GLU A 92 8.53 -12.45 -8.16
N GLU A 93 9.50 -12.51 -9.07
CA GLU A 93 10.90 -12.18 -8.73
C GLU A 93 11.05 -10.73 -8.31
N VAL A 94 10.27 -9.85 -8.93
CA VAL A 94 10.29 -8.43 -8.57
C VAL A 94 9.65 -8.24 -7.20
N PHE A 95 8.51 -8.87 -6.97
CA PHE A 95 7.83 -8.78 -5.68
C PHE A 95 8.69 -9.29 -4.54
N ARG A 96 9.44 -10.34 -4.78
CA ARG A 96 10.33 -10.92 -3.77
C ARG A 96 11.33 -9.90 -3.23
N LYS A 97 11.79 -8.98 -4.08
CA LYS A 97 12.71 -7.92 -3.66
C LYS A 97 12.01 -6.80 -2.91
N LEU A 98 10.72 -6.60 -3.15
CA LEU A 98 9.95 -5.58 -2.44
C LEU A 98 9.55 -6.07 -1.05
N SER A 99 9.23 -7.34 -0.92
CA SER A 99 8.68 -7.89 0.32
C SER A 99 9.74 -8.09 1.39
N ASP A 100 9.35 -7.84 2.65
CA ASP A 100 10.19 -8.09 3.82
C ASP A 100 9.72 -9.33 4.61
N THR A 101 8.63 -9.96 4.19
CA THR A 101 8.13 -11.12 4.93
C THR A 101 8.56 -12.42 4.27
N GLN A 102 8.64 -13.49 5.05
CA GLN A 102 8.97 -14.81 4.52
C GLN A 102 7.78 -15.45 3.81
N THR A 103 6.57 -15.04 4.16
CA THR A 103 5.34 -15.55 3.55
C THR A 103 4.50 -14.38 3.05
N PRO A 104 4.94 -13.73 1.96
CA PRO A 104 4.25 -12.53 1.49
C PRO A 104 2.87 -12.87 0.92
N GLN A 105 1.91 -12.01 1.22
CA GLN A 105 0.56 -12.15 0.69
C GLN A 105 0.43 -11.63 -0.75
N GLY A 106 1.41 -10.87 -1.20
CA GLY A 106 1.45 -10.40 -2.59
C GLY A 106 0.95 -8.99 -2.81
N ILE A 107 0.81 -8.19 -1.76
CA ILE A 107 0.47 -6.78 -1.90
C ILE A 107 1.44 -5.95 -1.06
N PHE A 108 2.02 -4.94 -1.68
CA PHE A 108 2.99 -4.02 -1.08
C PHE A 108 2.61 -2.62 -1.51
N PHE A 109 2.63 -1.66 -0.60
CA PHE A 109 2.20 -0.32 -0.96
C PHE A 109 2.95 0.76 -0.19
N LEU A 110 2.95 1.93 -0.78
CA LEU A 110 3.55 3.13 -0.22
C LEU A 110 2.44 4.06 0.24
N MET A 111 2.56 4.58 1.46
CA MET A 111 1.59 5.51 2.02
C MET A 111 2.30 6.75 2.52
N GLU A 112 1.55 7.85 2.55
CA GLU A 112 2.02 9.06 3.21
C GLU A 112 2.04 8.85 4.71
N LYS A 113 3.08 9.35 5.36
CA LYS A 113 3.14 9.36 6.82
C LYS A 113 2.07 10.27 7.39
N MET A 114 1.47 9.84 8.48
CA MET A 114 0.57 10.67 9.24
C MET A 114 1.42 11.63 10.07
N THR A 115 1.34 12.92 9.76
CA THR A 115 2.09 13.92 10.50
C THR A 115 1.13 14.79 11.29
N TYR A 116 1.47 15.05 12.53
CA TYR A 116 0.72 15.96 13.39
C TYR A 116 1.66 17.09 13.79
N ASP A 117 1.29 18.33 13.50
CA ASP A 117 2.04 19.43 14.06
C ASP A 117 1.39 19.83 15.39
N LEU A 118 2.05 20.71 16.13
CA LEU A 118 1.58 21.11 17.45
C LEU A 118 0.20 21.76 17.41
N SER A 119 -0.07 22.55 16.39
CA SER A 119 -1.38 23.19 16.23
C SER A 119 -2.50 22.19 16.09
N ASP A 120 -2.27 21.16 15.28
CA ASP A 120 -3.26 20.10 15.07
C ASP A 120 -3.51 19.34 16.34
N LEU A 121 -2.46 19.06 17.12
CA LEU A 121 -2.60 18.37 18.39
C LEU A 121 -3.39 19.20 19.39
N LEU A 122 -3.14 20.48 19.45
CA LEU A 122 -3.85 21.36 20.38
C LEU A 122 -5.32 21.47 20.03
N ARG A 123 -5.64 21.55 18.75
CA ARG A 123 -7.04 21.56 18.32
C ARG A 123 -7.69 20.21 18.61
N GLY A 124 -6.97 19.14 18.29
CA GLY A 124 -7.46 17.80 18.53
C GLY A 124 -7.70 17.47 19.96
N ALA A 125 -6.96 18.11 20.89
CA ALA A 125 -7.14 17.87 22.30
C ALA A 125 -8.54 18.19 22.79
N GLY A 126 -9.20 19.18 22.17
CA GLY A 126 -10.58 19.50 22.48
C GLY A 126 -11.59 18.52 21.89
N GLU A 127 -11.22 17.87 20.85
CA GLU A 127 -12.10 16.94 20.13
C GLU A 127 -11.80 15.48 20.39
N ARG A 128 -10.66 15.18 20.93
CA ARG A 128 -10.22 13.86 21.32
C ARG A 128 -9.92 12.90 20.24
N LYS A 129 -10.87 12.56 19.40
CA LYS A 129 -10.73 11.49 18.44
C LYS A 129 -9.77 11.76 17.34
N ALA A 130 -9.52 13.01 17.04
CA ALA A 130 -8.64 13.37 15.96
C ALA A 130 -7.19 13.01 16.21
N ILE A 131 -6.87 12.61 17.41
CA ILE A 131 -5.49 12.40 17.81
C ILE A 131 -5.06 10.96 17.77
N VAL A 132 -5.93 10.04 17.43
CA VAL A 132 -5.56 8.63 17.43
C VAL A 132 -4.64 8.36 16.25
N PRO A 133 -3.36 8.05 16.47
CA PRO A 133 -2.48 7.71 15.36
C PRO A 133 -2.76 6.30 14.88
N TYR A 134 -2.63 6.12 13.60
CA TYR A 134 -2.66 4.79 13.03
C TYR A 134 -1.23 4.27 13.02
N SER A 135 -1.03 3.23 13.71
CA SER A 135 0.28 2.61 13.77
C SER A 135 0.35 1.40 12.85
#